data_81deb0cde342bb3d223b942b2c027caf
#
_entry.id   81deb0cde342bb3d223b942b2c027caf
#
_cell.length_a   1.000
_cell.length_b   1.000
_cell.length_c   1.000
_cell.angle_alpha   90.00
_cell.angle_beta   90.00
_cell.angle_gamma   90.00
#
_symmetry.space_group_name_H-M   'P 1'
#
loop_
_entity.id
_entity.type
_entity.pdbx_description
1 polymer ?
#
loop_
_entity_poly.entity_id
_entity_poly.type
_entity_poly.pdbx_seq_one_letter_code
_entity_poly.pdbx_strand_id
1 'polypeptide(L)'
;MGEINGKIFINNSSIGIYPYLVLERERRRRRKRLSKWTAIVLALPRVLRNLPLFRLRIRIQGLVEPCRSPCVFIGNNEYRLAIPAFGRRYRLDGGELCVYVAKVQSRTSMFLLVCRCILGLLDQQRDLRIFKGDTADISSRRSRLLVAFDGEVETMRSPLNCRTWPRALRVLAPAQASA
;
A
#
# COMPACT_ATOMS: atom_id res chain seq x y z
N MET A 1 9.40 4.66 12.09
CA MET A 1 9.12 5.26 10.77
C MET A 1 9.58 4.29 9.71
N GLY A 2 8.95 4.30 8.52
CA GLY A 2 9.45 3.59 7.36
C GLY A 2 10.23 4.52 6.42
N GLU A 3 11.11 3.96 5.62
CA GLU A 3 11.86 4.66 4.58
C GLU A 3 11.80 3.86 3.28
N ILE A 4 11.73 4.56 2.15
CA ILE A 4 11.83 3.98 0.81
C ILE A 4 12.72 4.86 -0.07
N ASN A 5 13.86 4.34 -0.53
CA ASN A 5 14.86 5.07 -1.31
C ASN A 5 15.20 6.46 -0.74
N GLY A 6 15.40 6.58 0.57
CA GLY A 6 15.72 7.84 1.26
C GLY A 6 14.51 8.72 1.61
N LYS A 7 13.30 8.36 1.20
CA LYS A 7 12.06 9.07 1.57
C LYS A 7 11.41 8.42 2.79
N ILE A 8 11.13 9.23 3.79
CA ILE A 8 10.49 8.78 5.04
C ILE A 8 8.97 8.75 4.87
N PHE A 9 8.34 7.73 5.43
CA PHE A 9 6.90 7.67 5.61
C PHE A 9 6.54 7.24 7.03
N ILE A 10 5.44 7.80 7.54
CA ILE A 10 4.96 7.53 8.90
C ILE A 10 3.91 6.42 8.88
N ASN A 11 3.03 6.45 7.90
CA ASN A 11 1.94 5.49 7.79
C ASN A 11 2.30 4.34 6.84
N ASN A 12 2.32 4.64 5.56
CA ASN A 12 2.48 3.60 4.55
C ASN A 12 3.05 4.15 3.24
N SER A 13 3.60 3.24 2.48
CA SER A 13 3.93 3.46 1.08
C SER A 13 3.22 2.43 0.20
N SER A 14 3.07 2.71 -1.08
CA SER A 14 2.45 1.77 -2.01
C SER A 14 2.95 1.92 -3.44
N ILE A 15 2.86 0.83 -4.19
CA ILE A 15 3.24 0.72 -5.59
C ILE A 15 2.06 0.14 -6.36
N GLY A 16 1.93 0.49 -7.64
CA GLY A 16 0.91 -0.07 -8.50
C GLY A 16 -0.29 0.85 -8.67
N ILE A 17 -1.51 0.35 -8.56
CA ILE A 17 -2.73 1.10 -8.87
C ILE A 17 -2.94 2.30 -7.93
N TYR A 18 -2.62 2.16 -6.65
CA TYR A 18 -2.93 3.20 -5.66
C TYR A 18 -2.29 4.56 -5.97
N PRO A 19 -1.01 4.67 -6.35
CA PRO A 19 -0.42 5.94 -6.80
C PRO A 19 -1.19 6.59 -7.96
N TYR A 20 -1.66 5.80 -8.93
CA TYR A 20 -2.45 6.33 -10.03
C TYR A 20 -3.81 6.87 -9.56
N LEU A 21 -4.45 6.20 -8.60
CA LEU A 21 -5.70 6.67 -8.00
C LEU A 21 -5.50 7.98 -7.24
N VAL A 22 -4.38 8.15 -6.53
CA VAL A 22 -4.04 9.39 -5.83
C VAL A 22 -3.86 10.53 -6.84
N LEU A 23 -3.08 10.33 -7.90
CA LEU A 23 -2.88 11.34 -8.95
C LEU A 23 -4.19 11.72 -9.65
N GLU A 24 -5.02 10.74 -9.99
CA GLU A 24 -6.30 10.98 -10.64
C GLU A 24 -7.26 11.73 -9.71
N ARG A 25 -7.29 11.39 -8.42
CA ARG A 25 -8.05 12.10 -7.39
C ARG A 25 -7.63 13.57 -7.33
N GLU A 26 -6.34 13.85 -7.33
CA GLU A 26 -5.83 15.24 -7.27
C GLU A 26 -6.15 16.02 -8.53
N ARG A 27 -6.01 15.43 -9.72
CA ARG A 27 -6.40 16.02 -10.98
C ARG A 27 -7.88 16.39 -10.99
N ARG A 28 -8.76 15.53 -10.49
CA ARG A 28 -10.21 15.75 -10.43
C ARG A 28 -10.62 16.75 -9.36
N ARG A 29 -9.93 16.75 -8.21
CA ARG A 29 -10.16 17.74 -7.15
C ARG A 29 -9.93 19.17 -7.66
N ARG A 30 -8.95 19.36 -8.54
CA ARG A 30 -8.69 20.67 -9.18
C ARG A 30 -9.74 21.05 -10.22
N ARG A 31 -10.47 20.07 -10.80
CA ARG A 31 -11.40 20.31 -11.91
C ARG A 31 -12.89 20.34 -11.53
N LYS A 32 -13.35 19.58 -10.53
CA LYS A 32 -14.78 19.53 -10.12
C LYS A 32 -14.93 19.05 -8.68
N ARG A 33 -15.91 19.61 -7.96
CA ARG A 33 -16.39 19.18 -6.62
C ARG A 33 -17.13 17.82 -6.68
N LEU A 34 -16.46 16.74 -7.05
CA LEU A 34 -17.07 15.41 -7.00
C LEU A 34 -16.81 14.77 -5.64
N SER A 35 -17.82 14.10 -5.10
CA SER A 35 -17.67 13.28 -3.89
C SER A 35 -16.57 12.21 -4.07
N LYS A 36 -15.88 11.88 -2.98
CA LYS A 36 -14.85 10.83 -2.95
C LYS A 36 -15.32 9.51 -3.56
N TRP A 37 -16.52 9.11 -3.25
CA TRP A 37 -17.13 7.85 -3.68
C TRP A 37 -17.50 7.84 -5.16
N THR A 38 -18.09 8.91 -5.67
CA THR A 38 -18.41 9.02 -7.09
C THR A 38 -17.17 9.02 -7.97
N ALA A 39 -16.07 9.64 -7.51
CA ALA A 39 -14.81 9.63 -8.23
C ALA A 39 -14.20 8.20 -8.31
N ILE A 40 -14.30 7.40 -7.25
CA ILE A 40 -13.83 6.01 -7.21
C ILE A 40 -14.69 5.14 -8.15
N VAL A 41 -16.01 5.23 -8.06
CA VAL A 41 -16.93 4.44 -8.89
C VAL A 41 -16.72 4.74 -10.38
N LEU A 42 -16.54 5.99 -10.75
CA LEU A 42 -16.31 6.41 -12.14
C LEU A 42 -14.89 6.04 -12.65
N ALA A 43 -13.90 5.93 -11.76
CA ALA A 43 -12.55 5.53 -12.14
C ALA A 43 -12.41 4.00 -12.27
N LEU A 44 -13.22 3.24 -11.55
CA LEU A 44 -13.11 1.79 -11.44
C LEU A 44 -13.15 1.05 -12.80
N PRO A 45 -14.09 1.30 -13.73
CA PRO A 45 -14.11 0.62 -15.03
C PRO A 45 -12.85 0.89 -15.85
N ARG A 46 -12.32 2.11 -15.82
CA ARG A 46 -11.09 2.48 -16.53
C ARG A 46 -9.86 1.79 -15.93
N VAL A 47 -9.80 1.70 -14.60
CA VAL A 47 -8.73 1.00 -13.87
C VAL A 47 -8.78 -0.50 -14.16
N LEU A 48 -9.96 -1.11 -14.15
CA LEU A 48 -10.15 -2.53 -14.45
C LEU A 48 -9.80 -2.87 -15.91
N ARG A 49 -10.13 -1.97 -16.85
CA ARG A 49 -9.83 -2.15 -18.27
C ARG A 49 -8.33 -2.13 -18.57
N ASN A 50 -7.59 -1.28 -17.86
CA ASN A 50 -6.15 -1.05 -18.07
C ASN A 50 -5.31 -1.57 -16.89
N LEU A 51 -5.72 -2.68 -16.26
CA LEU A 51 -5.08 -3.22 -15.07
C LEU A 51 -3.58 -3.46 -15.28
N PRO A 52 -2.70 -2.62 -14.72
CA PRO A 52 -1.27 -2.85 -14.79
C PRO A 52 -0.89 -3.94 -13.79
N LEU A 53 -0.65 -5.16 -14.28
CA LEU A 53 0.00 -6.18 -13.47
C LEU A 53 1.51 -5.95 -13.49
N PHE A 54 2.07 -5.58 -12.37
CA PHE A 54 3.49 -5.40 -12.20
C PHE A 54 4.14 -6.76 -11.92
N ARG A 55 5.22 -7.06 -12.64
CA ARG A 55 6.10 -8.18 -12.32
C ARG A 55 7.15 -7.65 -11.37
N LEU A 56 7.07 -8.08 -10.14
CA LEU A 56 7.95 -7.66 -9.05
C LEU A 56 8.71 -8.84 -8.50
N ARG A 57 9.83 -8.58 -7.90
CA ARG A 57 10.58 -9.51 -7.06
C ARG A 57 10.77 -8.84 -5.71
N ILE A 58 10.24 -9.44 -4.67
CA ILE A 58 10.32 -8.95 -3.30
C ILE A 58 11.34 -9.80 -2.57
N ARG A 59 12.36 -9.14 -2.00
CA ARG A 59 13.32 -9.77 -1.10
C ARG A 59 13.07 -9.22 0.30
N ILE A 60 12.83 -10.10 1.26
CA ILE A 60 12.61 -9.78 2.66
C ILE A 60 13.11 -10.90 3.54
N GLN A 61 13.90 -10.62 4.58
CA GLN A 61 14.49 -11.61 5.48
C GLN A 61 15.19 -12.79 4.75
N GLY A 62 15.91 -12.52 3.66
CA GLY A 62 16.57 -13.54 2.86
C GLY A 62 15.69 -14.33 1.88
N LEU A 63 14.37 -14.27 2.04
CA LEU A 63 13.42 -14.85 1.08
C LEU A 63 13.30 -13.97 -0.17
N VAL A 64 13.29 -14.61 -1.33
CA VAL A 64 13.10 -13.93 -2.62
C VAL A 64 11.85 -14.49 -3.30
N GLU A 65 10.80 -13.69 -3.34
CA GLU A 65 9.51 -14.07 -3.91
C GLU A 65 9.21 -13.31 -5.20
N PRO A 66 9.12 -14.00 -6.34
CA PRO A 66 8.58 -13.40 -7.56
C PRO A 66 7.07 -13.27 -7.42
N CYS A 67 6.54 -12.10 -7.73
CA CYS A 67 5.10 -11.87 -7.70
C CYS A 67 4.59 -11.06 -8.90
N ARG A 68 3.33 -11.30 -9.23
CA ARG A 68 2.57 -10.45 -10.17
C ARG A 68 1.42 -9.87 -9.38
N SER A 69 1.39 -8.56 -9.27
CA SER A 69 0.35 -7.89 -8.50
C SER A 69 0.03 -6.53 -9.11
N PRO A 70 -1.23 -6.10 -9.07
CA PRO A 70 -1.62 -4.75 -9.43
C PRO A 70 -1.27 -3.73 -8.34
N CYS A 71 -1.07 -4.18 -7.10
CA CYS A 71 -0.83 -3.32 -5.96
C CYS A 71 0.04 -4.01 -4.91
N VAL A 72 1.04 -3.30 -4.43
CA VAL A 72 1.82 -3.64 -3.25
C VAL A 72 1.69 -2.50 -2.26
N PHE A 73 1.36 -2.83 -1.03
CA PHE A 73 1.24 -1.90 0.07
C PHE A 73 2.31 -2.21 1.11
N ILE A 74 3.02 -1.20 1.56
CA ILE A 74 4.12 -1.30 2.52
C ILE A 74 3.71 -0.51 3.75
N GLY A 75 3.36 -1.20 4.81
CA GLY A 75 2.95 -0.60 6.06
C GLY A 75 4.13 -0.41 7.02
N ASN A 76 4.17 0.72 7.67
CA ASN A 76 5.00 0.93 8.86
C ASN A 76 4.26 0.30 10.04
N ASN A 77 4.66 -0.89 10.44
CA ASN A 77 3.98 -1.85 11.30
C ASN A 77 2.75 -2.52 10.64
N GLU A 78 2.20 -3.50 11.35
CA GLU A 78 1.09 -4.32 10.86
C GLU A 78 -0.25 -3.59 10.90
N TYR A 79 -1.01 -3.70 9.80
CA TYR A 79 -2.33 -3.12 9.65
C TYR A 79 -3.43 -4.15 9.80
N ARG A 80 -4.51 -3.76 10.46
CA ARG A 80 -5.80 -4.46 10.40
C ARG A 80 -6.54 -4.03 9.13
N LEU A 81 -6.72 -4.95 8.20
CA LEU A 81 -7.41 -4.68 6.95
C LEU A 81 -8.86 -5.19 6.95
N ALA A 82 -9.34 -5.71 8.09
CA ALA A 82 -10.71 -6.12 8.27
C ALA A 82 -11.57 -4.98 8.85
N ILE A 83 -12.83 -4.90 8.44
CA ILE A 83 -13.82 -3.97 9.02
C ILE A 83 -14.29 -4.52 10.39
N PRO A 84 -14.54 -3.67 11.39
CA PRO A 84 -14.57 -2.20 11.37
C PRO A 84 -13.22 -1.51 11.54
N ALA A 85 -12.14 -2.24 11.73
CA ALA A 85 -10.83 -1.70 12.07
C ALA A 85 -9.94 -1.42 10.84
N PHE A 86 -10.52 -1.33 9.63
CA PHE A 86 -9.76 -1.15 8.39
C PHE A 86 -8.81 0.06 8.45
N GLY A 87 -7.52 -0.22 8.19
CA GLY A 87 -6.48 0.80 8.21
C GLY A 87 -5.94 1.14 9.61
N ARG A 88 -6.44 0.53 10.69
CA ARG A 88 -5.82 0.63 12.01
C ARG A 88 -4.59 -0.26 12.10
N ARG A 89 -3.58 0.17 12.82
CA ARG A 89 -2.38 -0.62 13.14
C ARG A 89 -2.58 -1.40 14.43
N TYR A 90 -2.04 -2.61 14.50
CA TYR A 90 -2.03 -3.39 15.73
C TYR A 90 -1.18 -2.72 16.79
N ARG A 91 0.01 -2.26 16.38
CA ARG A 91 0.98 -1.55 17.24
C ARG A 91 1.61 -0.43 16.43
N LEU A 92 2.05 0.63 17.11
CA LEU A 92 2.75 1.75 16.50
C LEU A 92 4.27 1.64 16.67
N ASP A 93 4.69 0.83 17.61
CA ASP A 93 6.07 0.65 18.09
C ASP A 93 6.71 -0.69 17.70
N GLY A 94 6.05 -1.48 16.83
CA GLY A 94 6.50 -2.81 16.44
C GLY A 94 7.87 -2.84 15.75
N GLY A 95 8.25 -1.76 15.08
CA GLY A 95 9.56 -1.64 14.44
C GLY A 95 9.75 -2.54 13.24
N GLU A 96 8.67 -2.92 12.56
CA GLU A 96 8.69 -3.81 11.39
C GLU A 96 8.01 -3.19 10.19
N LEU A 97 8.43 -3.58 8.99
CA LEU A 97 7.71 -3.35 7.76
C LEU A 97 6.80 -4.53 7.46
N CYS A 98 5.57 -4.24 7.06
CA CYS A 98 4.63 -5.25 6.58
C CYS A 98 4.34 -5.00 5.10
N VAL A 99 4.75 -5.90 4.23
CA VAL A 99 4.54 -5.82 2.79
C VAL A 99 3.34 -6.68 2.40
N TYR A 100 2.29 -6.04 1.93
CA TYR A 100 1.03 -6.67 1.50
C TYR A 100 0.98 -6.71 -0.02
N VAL A 101 0.85 -7.87 -0.59
CA VAL A 101 0.79 -8.11 -2.03
C VAL A 101 -0.58 -8.67 -2.39
N ALA A 102 -1.34 -7.97 -3.22
CA ALA A 102 -2.64 -8.45 -3.65
C ALA A 102 -2.51 -9.72 -4.52
N LYS A 103 -3.22 -10.79 -4.15
CA LYS A 103 -3.28 -12.06 -4.88
C LYS A 103 -4.24 -11.96 -6.06
N VAL A 104 -3.87 -11.16 -7.06
CA VAL A 104 -4.69 -10.89 -8.24
C VAL A 104 -3.96 -11.36 -9.49
N GLN A 105 -4.57 -12.28 -10.22
CA GLN A 105 -4.00 -12.84 -11.45
C GLN A 105 -4.78 -12.44 -12.71
N SER A 106 -6.02 -11.97 -12.56
CA SER A 106 -6.93 -11.62 -13.65
C SER A 106 -7.74 -10.36 -13.36
N ARG A 107 -8.39 -9.81 -14.39
CA ARG A 107 -9.31 -8.67 -14.23
C ARG A 107 -10.50 -9.02 -13.36
N THR A 108 -11.01 -10.25 -13.49
CA THR A 108 -12.14 -10.75 -12.69
C THR A 108 -11.75 -10.85 -11.22
N SER A 109 -10.58 -11.43 -10.90
CA SER A 109 -10.10 -11.49 -9.51
C SER A 109 -9.86 -10.11 -8.90
N MET A 110 -9.45 -9.14 -9.72
CA MET A 110 -9.33 -7.75 -9.25
C MET A 110 -10.69 -7.11 -8.98
N PHE A 111 -11.66 -7.32 -9.85
CA PHE A 111 -13.02 -6.84 -9.63
C PHE A 111 -13.60 -7.41 -8.33
N LEU A 112 -13.46 -8.72 -8.14
CA LEU A 112 -13.90 -9.37 -6.91
C LEU A 112 -13.18 -8.83 -5.66
N LEU A 113 -11.87 -8.60 -5.74
CA LEU A 113 -11.11 -8.01 -4.63
C LEU A 113 -11.64 -6.61 -4.28
N VAL A 114 -11.89 -5.77 -5.28
CA VAL A 114 -12.45 -4.43 -5.07
C VAL A 114 -13.85 -4.49 -4.46
N CYS A 115 -14.72 -5.37 -4.97
CA CYS A 115 -16.05 -5.58 -4.40
C CYS A 115 -15.97 -6.01 -2.94
N ARG A 116 -15.07 -6.97 -2.61
CA ARG A 116 -14.84 -7.39 -1.21
C ARG A 116 -14.34 -6.26 -0.34
N CYS A 117 -13.41 -5.43 -0.84
CA CYS A 117 -12.95 -4.25 -0.12
C CYS A 117 -14.10 -3.28 0.19
N ILE A 118 -14.97 -3.02 -0.78
CA ILE A 118 -16.12 -2.10 -0.63
C ILE A 118 -17.14 -2.67 0.36
N LEU A 119 -17.43 -3.98 0.29
CA LEU A 119 -18.36 -4.67 1.16
C LEU A 119 -17.77 -5.01 2.54
N GLY A 120 -16.49 -4.72 2.77
CA GLY A 120 -15.83 -5.05 4.02
C GLY A 120 -15.53 -6.54 4.23
N LEU A 121 -15.57 -7.32 3.16
CA LEU A 121 -15.36 -8.77 3.14
C LEU A 121 -13.91 -9.15 2.77
N LEU A 122 -12.97 -8.21 2.88
CA LEU A 122 -11.56 -8.48 2.62
C LEU A 122 -11.02 -9.46 3.66
N ASP A 123 -10.47 -10.56 3.19
CA ASP A 123 -9.77 -11.54 4.01
C ASP A 123 -8.25 -11.44 3.74
N GLN A 124 -7.49 -11.11 4.80
CA GLN A 124 -6.05 -10.90 4.66
C GLN A 124 -5.31 -12.16 4.20
N GLN A 125 -5.68 -13.33 4.71
CA GLN A 125 -5.00 -14.58 4.38
C GLN A 125 -5.34 -15.07 2.96
N ARG A 126 -6.58 -14.90 2.56
CA ARG A 126 -7.06 -15.33 1.25
C ARG A 126 -6.65 -14.37 0.14
N ASP A 127 -6.84 -13.08 0.35
CA ASP A 127 -6.77 -12.06 -0.70
C ASP A 127 -5.37 -11.41 -0.81
N LEU A 128 -4.51 -11.56 0.23
CA LEU A 128 -3.19 -10.96 0.29
C LEU A 128 -2.10 -11.98 0.62
N ARG A 129 -0.88 -11.75 0.10
CA ARG A 129 0.35 -12.30 0.68
C ARG A 129 0.94 -11.23 1.58
N ILE A 130 1.37 -11.63 2.76
CA ILE A 130 1.92 -10.72 3.78
C ILE A 130 3.33 -11.17 4.11
N PHE A 131 4.27 -10.24 4.00
CA PHE A 131 5.66 -10.43 4.38
C PHE A 131 6.02 -9.43 5.46
N LYS A 132 6.80 -9.84 6.46
CA LYS A 132 7.23 -8.99 7.58
C LYS A 132 8.74 -9.00 7.68
N GLY A 133 9.33 -7.88 8.04
CA GLY A 133 10.78 -7.73 8.27
C GLY A 133 11.18 -6.28 8.46
N ASP A 134 12.41 -6.06 8.79
CA ASP A 134 13.01 -4.71 9.02
C ASP A 134 13.43 -4.05 7.72
N THR A 135 13.75 -4.85 6.71
CA THR A 135 14.15 -4.41 5.38
C THR A 135 13.41 -5.19 4.31
N ALA A 136 13.12 -4.53 3.21
CA ALA A 136 12.54 -5.17 2.02
C ALA A 136 13.07 -4.50 0.75
N ASP A 137 13.55 -5.31 -0.21
CA ASP A 137 13.94 -4.84 -1.53
C ASP A 137 12.87 -5.25 -2.55
N ILE A 138 12.33 -4.29 -3.26
CA ILE A 138 11.31 -4.52 -4.28
C ILE A 138 11.86 -4.12 -5.64
N SER A 139 12.17 -5.11 -6.46
CA SER A 139 12.66 -4.89 -7.81
C SER A 139 11.59 -5.13 -8.87
N SER A 140 11.65 -4.38 -9.95
CA SER A 140 10.75 -4.46 -11.09
C SER A 140 11.54 -4.49 -12.40
N ARG A 141 10.94 -5.07 -13.46
CA ARG A 141 11.48 -4.91 -14.81
C ARG A 141 11.41 -3.47 -15.33
N ARG A 142 10.53 -2.65 -14.76
CA ARG A 142 10.46 -1.22 -15.06
C ARG A 142 11.53 -0.49 -14.28
N SER A 143 12.32 0.33 -14.95
CA SER A 143 13.37 1.13 -14.31
C SER A 143 12.82 2.22 -13.39
N ARG A 144 11.57 2.66 -13.63
CA ARG A 144 10.89 3.67 -12.82
C ARG A 144 9.51 3.19 -12.41
N LEU A 145 9.17 3.45 -11.15
CA LEU A 145 7.89 3.11 -10.54
C LEU A 145 7.27 4.36 -9.91
N LEU A 146 5.96 4.50 -10.07
CA LEU A 146 5.19 5.45 -9.26
C LEU A 146 5.01 4.86 -7.88
N VAL A 147 5.42 5.61 -6.86
CA VAL A 147 5.34 5.25 -5.45
C VAL A 147 4.51 6.31 -4.74
N ALA A 148 3.50 5.89 -4.00
CA ALA A 148 2.81 6.76 -3.08
C ALA A 148 3.33 6.50 -1.66
N PHE A 149 3.52 7.55 -0.87
CA PHE A 149 3.88 7.48 0.54
C PHE A 149 3.15 8.60 1.29
N ASP A 150 2.45 8.23 2.34
CA ASP A 150 1.62 9.12 3.18
C ASP A 150 0.66 10.04 2.39
N GLY A 151 0.28 9.64 1.17
CA GLY A 151 -0.63 10.39 0.28
C GLY A 151 0.03 11.26 -0.78
N GLU A 152 1.36 11.37 -0.78
CA GLU A 152 2.15 11.99 -1.84
C GLU A 152 2.57 10.94 -2.87
N VAL A 153 2.84 11.36 -4.12
CA VAL A 153 3.25 10.46 -5.20
C VAL A 153 4.51 10.97 -5.88
N GLU A 154 5.53 10.13 -5.92
CA GLU A 154 6.77 10.39 -6.65
C GLU A 154 7.15 9.23 -7.57
N THR A 155 7.99 9.54 -8.57
CA THR A 155 8.60 8.51 -9.43
C THR A 155 9.96 8.14 -8.88
N MET A 156 10.12 6.87 -8.49
CA MET A 156 11.38 6.34 -7.95
C MET A 156 12.00 5.33 -8.89
N ARG A 157 13.34 5.18 -8.82
CA ARG A 157 14.07 4.15 -9.57
C ARG A 157 13.96 2.80 -8.86
N SER A 158 13.79 1.72 -9.63
CA SER A 158 13.91 0.35 -9.15
C SER A 158 15.40 -0.04 -9.09
N PRO A 159 15.85 -0.79 -8.06
CA PRO A 159 15.06 -1.36 -6.98
C PRO A 159 14.61 -0.32 -5.95
N LEU A 160 13.51 -0.62 -5.25
CA LEU A 160 13.03 0.15 -4.11
C LEU A 160 13.55 -0.51 -2.84
N ASN A 161 14.44 0.17 -2.14
CA ASN A 161 15.00 -0.28 -0.88
C ASN A 161 14.18 0.30 0.26
N CYS A 162 13.51 -0.57 1.01
CA CYS A 162 12.65 -0.20 2.11
C CYS A 162 13.29 -0.64 3.41
N ARG A 163 13.22 0.19 4.45
CA ARG A 163 13.67 -0.16 5.80
C ARG A 163 12.82 0.52 6.85
N THR A 164 12.80 -0.06 8.05
CA THR A 164 12.19 0.57 9.21
C THR A 164 13.24 1.29 10.06
N TRP A 165 12.81 2.38 10.69
CA TRP A 165 13.55 3.10 11.73
C TRP A 165 12.75 3.00 13.03
N PRO A 166 13.00 1.98 13.85
CA PRO A 166 12.29 1.82 15.12
C PRO A 166 12.53 3.02 16.03
N ARG A 167 11.50 3.43 16.76
CA ARG A 167 11.56 4.52 17.77
C ARG A 167 12.14 5.86 17.28
N ALA A 168 12.20 6.10 15.96
CA ALA A 168 12.77 7.31 15.41
C ALA A 168 11.85 8.53 15.46
N LEU A 169 10.56 8.36 15.80
CA LEU A 169 9.58 9.44 15.94
C LEU A 169 9.17 9.57 17.40
N ARG A 170 9.31 10.77 17.97
CA ARG A 170 8.72 11.14 19.25
C ARG A 170 7.40 11.86 19.01
N VAL A 171 6.35 11.43 19.65
CA VAL A 171 5.02 12.03 19.55
C VAL A 171 4.53 12.45 20.94
N LEU A 172 3.83 13.56 21.01
CA LEU A 172 3.08 13.94 22.21
C LEU A 172 1.81 13.09 22.26
N ALA A 173 1.62 12.40 23.36
CA ALA A 173 0.40 11.65 23.62
C ALA A 173 -0.22 12.16 24.92
N PRO A 174 -1.57 12.16 25.05
CA PRO A 174 -2.20 12.41 26.34
C PRO A 174 -1.68 11.43 27.37
N ALA A 175 -1.44 11.90 28.60
CA ALA A 175 -1.15 11.00 29.71
C ALA A 175 -2.28 9.99 29.79
N GLN A 176 -1.95 8.68 29.79
CA GLN A 176 -2.97 7.66 29.99
C GLN A 176 -3.56 7.92 31.38
N ALA A 177 -4.85 8.26 31.44
CA ALA A 177 -5.58 8.21 32.67
C ALA A 177 -5.46 6.78 33.20
N SER A 178 -4.76 6.63 34.32
CA SER A 178 -4.67 5.36 35.05
C SER A 178 -6.10 4.96 35.39
N ALA A 179 -6.58 3.87 34.78
CA ALA A 179 -7.85 3.25 35.17
C ALA A 179 -7.62 2.26 36.30
#